data_778dfdc65b3fda3d57d66238a812f9a8
#
_entry.id   778dfdc65b3fda3d57d66238a812f9a8
#
_cell.length_a   1.000
_cell.length_b   1.000
_cell.length_c   1.000
_cell.angle_alpha   90.00
_cell.angle_beta   90.00
_cell.angle_gamma   90.00
#
_symmetry.space_group_name_H-M   'P 1'
#
loop_
_entity.id
_entity.type
_entity.pdbx_description
1 polymer ?
#
loop_
_entity_poly.entity_id
_entity_poly.type
_entity_poly.pdbx_seq_one_letter_code
_entity_poly.pdbx_strand_id
1 'polypeptide(L)'
;MISKINGKLFADMIIQGAQNLSNNADLVDSLNVYPVPDGDTGTNMNLTITSGREEVENNLSQNIGELGKTFSKGLLMGARGNSGVILSQLFRGFCKNIEEEKEISVQQFAESFQAGVETAYKAVMKPVEGTILTVAKDAAKAAMDYVDQAEDCVDLMAHLIEAASESLDNTPNLLAVLKEVGVVDSGGKGLLCVYEGFLKGLKGPGAVAYACNPSTLGGQGG
;
A
#
# COMPACT_ATOMS: atom_id res chain seq x y z
N MET A 1 11.52 4.89 -18.36
CA MET A 1 12.07 5.11 -17.02
C MET A 1 11.28 6.17 -16.29
N ILE A 2 10.82 5.86 -15.08
CA ILE A 2 9.99 6.76 -14.26
C ILE A 2 10.85 7.35 -13.15
N SER A 3 11.43 8.52 -13.39
CA SER A 3 12.30 9.20 -12.41
C SER A 3 11.57 10.20 -11.52
N LYS A 4 10.33 10.57 -11.87
CA LYS A 4 9.48 11.51 -11.15
C LYS A 4 8.05 11.02 -11.12
N ILE A 5 7.35 11.32 -10.02
CA ILE A 5 5.93 11.02 -9.87
C ILE A 5 5.19 12.35 -9.69
N ASN A 6 4.27 12.65 -10.61
CA ASN A 6 3.38 13.81 -10.49
C ASN A 6 2.01 13.36 -9.96
N GLY A 7 1.09 14.31 -9.82
CA GLY A 7 -0.25 14.01 -9.31
C GLY A 7 -1.04 13.02 -10.16
N LYS A 8 -0.93 13.11 -11.48
CA LYS A 8 -1.63 12.19 -12.39
C LYS A 8 -1.15 10.74 -12.20
N LEU A 9 0.17 10.54 -12.13
CA LEU A 9 0.74 9.21 -11.94
C LEU A 9 0.39 8.66 -10.56
N PHE A 10 0.42 9.51 -9.53
CA PHE A 10 0.01 9.11 -8.19
C PHE A 10 -1.47 8.72 -8.13
N ALA A 11 -2.33 9.44 -8.86
CA ALA A 11 -3.75 9.05 -8.98
C ALA A 11 -3.89 7.65 -9.59
N ASP A 12 -3.15 7.36 -10.66
CA ASP A 12 -3.15 6.03 -11.29
C ASP A 12 -2.68 4.94 -10.31
N MET A 13 -1.67 5.22 -9.51
CA MET A 13 -1.18 4.31 -8.47
C MET A 13 -2.27 4.03 -7.43
N ILE A 14 -2.94 5.07 -6.95
CA ILE A 14 -4.02 4.96 -5.96
C ILE A 14 -5.18 4.14 -6.51
N ILE A 15 -5.59 4.40 -7.74
CA ILE A 15 -6.69 3.67 -8.39
C ILE A 15 -6.35 2.18 -8.51
N GLN A 16 -5.15 1.86 -8.96
CA GLN A 16 -4.71 0.46 -9.08
C GLN A 16 -4.51 -0.20 -7.73
N GLY A 17 -4.00 0.54 -6.74
CA GLY A 17 -3.87 0.04 -5.36
C GLY A 17 -5.22 -0.33 -4.76
N ALA A 18 -6.21 0.55 -4.90
CA ALA A 18 -7.57 0.32 -4.44
C ALA A 18 -8.22 -0.86 -5.18
N GLN A 19 -8.03 -0.96 -6.49
CA GLN A 19 -8.56 -2.06 -7.29
C GLN A 19 -7.95 -3.40 -6.87
N ASN A 20 -6.65 -3.45 -6.65
CA ASN A 20 -5.97 -4.68 -6.26
C ASN A 20 -6.42 -5.16 -4.87
N LEU A 21 -6.60 -4.23 -3.94
CA LEU A 21 -7.13 -4.57 -2.61
C LEU A 21 -8.58 -5.06 -2.72
N SER A 22 -9.42 -4.41 -3.51
CA SER A 22 -10.81 -4.83 -3.76
C SER A 22 -10.88 -6.26 -4.29
N ASN A 23 -10.01 -6.60 -5.24
CA ASN A 23 -9.93 -7.94 -5.83
C ASN A 23 -9.51 -9.02 -4.83
N ASN A 24 -8.83 -8.64 -3.74
CA ASN A 24 -8.29 -9.53 -2.73
C ASN A 24 -8.95 -9.38 -1.35
N ALA A 25 -10.01 -8.57 -1.23
CA ALA A 25 -10.65 -8.28 0.06
C ALA A 25 -11.15 -9.54 0.77
N ASP A 26 -11.74 -10.47 0.04
CA ASP A 26 -12.24 -11.73 0.61
C ASP A 26 -11.09 -12.60 1.14
N LEU A 27 -9.98 -12.66 0.42
CA LEU A 27 -8.78 -13.37 0.87
C LEU A 27 -8.24 -12.75 2.16
N VAL A 28 -8.15 -11.42 2.21
CA VAL A 28 -7.68 -10.69 3.40
C VAL A 28 -8.61 -10.95 4.58
N ASP A 29 -9.93 -10.91 4.38
CA ASP A 29 -10.91 -11.24 5.42
C ASP A 29 -10.68 -12.66 5.96
N SER A 30 -10.38 -13.62 5.10
CA SER A 30 -10.15 -15.02 5.48
C SER A 30 -8.92 -15.22 6.39
N LEU A 31 -7.96 -14.28 6.35
CA LEU A 31 -6.74 -14.33 7.16
C LEU A 31 -6.92 -13.67 8.53
N ASN A 32 -8.03 -12.99 8.77
CA ASN A 32 -8.23 -12.15 9.94
C ASN A 32 -8.48 -12.99 11.21
N VAL A 33 -7.44 -13.08 12.06
CA VAL A 33 -7.53 -13.75 13.36
C VAL A 33 -7.08 -12.84 14.51
N TYR A 34 -6.49 -11.69 14.22
CA TYR A 34 -5.97 -10.75 15.21
C TYR A 34 -6.28 -9.30 14.79
N PRO A 35 -6.60 -8.40 15.72
CA PRO A 35 -6.78 -8.62 17.17
C PRO A 35 -8.08 -9.34 17.54
N VAL A 36 -9.10 -9.31 16.69
CA VAL A 36 -10.38 -9.97 16.86
C VAL A 36 -10.69 -10.75 15.60
N PRO A 37 -11.05 -12.04 15.70
CA PRO A 37 -11.29 -12.88 14.51
C PRO A 37 -12.69 -12.70 13.91
N ASP A 38 -13.04 -11.46 13.56
CA ASP A 38 -14.35 -11.09 13.02
C ASP A 38 -14.41 -11.12 11.48
N GLY A 39 -13.28 -11.41 10.81
CA GLY A 39 -13.25 -11.63 9.36
C GLY A 39 -13.55 -10.38 8.54
N ASP A 40 -13.21 -9.19 9.01
CA ASP A 40 -13.57 -7.93 8.36
C ASP A 40 -12.40 -7.03 7.95
N THR A 41 -11.16 -7.48 8.14
CA THR A 41 -9.96 -6.66 7.84
C THR A 41 -9.93 -6.20 6.38
N GLY A 42 -10.16 -7.13 5.44
CA GLY A 42 -10.17 -6.81 4.02
C GLY A 42 -11.32 -5.88 3.65
N THR A 43 -12.51 -6.14 4.18
CA THR A 43 -13.68 -5.29 3.99
C THR A 43 -13.41 -3.87 4.47
N ASN A 44 -12.89 -3.72 5.68
CA ASN A 44 -12.61 -2.41 6.27
C ASN A 44 -11.50 -1.65 5.52
N MET A 45 -10.43 -2.31 5.15
CA MET A 45 -9.35 -1.69 4.36
C MET A 45 -9.85 -1.28 2.98
N ASN A 46 -10.68 -2.11 2.35
CA ASN A 46 -11.26 -1.82 1.04
C ASN A 46 -12.19 -0.60 1.10
N LEU A 47 -13.07 -0.52 2.09
CA LEU A 47 -13.94 0.65 2.28
C LEU A 47 -13.12 1.92 2.50
N THR A 48 -12.05 1.82 3.27
CA THR A 48 -11.16 2.95 3.57
C THR A 48 -10.48 3.47 2.30
N ILE A 49 -9.81 2.59 1.55
CA ILE A 49 -9.06 3.02 0.37
C ILE A 49 -10.01 3.44 -0.77
N THR A 50 -11.18 2.83 -0.88
CA THR A 50 -12.20 3.22 -1.86
C THR A 50 -12.66 4.65 -1.61
N SER A 51 -12.84 5.06 -0.35
CA SER A 51 -13.16 6.43 0.00
C SER A 51 -12.06 7.40 -0.45
N GLY A 52 -10.79 7.04 -0.26
CA GLY A 52 -9.65 7.83 -0.75
C GLY A 52 -9.62 7.91 -2.27
N ARG A 53 -9.83 6.79 -2.94
CA ARG A 53 -9.89 6.73 -4.41
C ARG A 53 -10.99 7.60 -4.99
N GLU A 54 -12.19 7.53 -4.44
CA GLU A 54 -13.33 8.34 -4.91
C GLU A 54 -13.05 9.83 -4.78
N GLU A 55 -12.46 10.26 -3.67
CA GLU A 55 -12.09 11.66 -3.47
C GLU A 55 -11.06 12.11 -4.52
N VAL A 56 -10.07 11.28 -4.81
CA VAL A 56 -9.05 11.54 -5.82
C VAL A 56 -9.66 11.61 -7.23
N GLU A 57 -10.54 10.68 -7.58
CA GLU A 57 -11.19 10.64 -8.89
C GLU A 57 -12.07 11.88 -9.13
N ASN A 58 -12.66 12.41 -8.08
CA ASN A 58 -13.50 13.62 -8.15
C ASN A 58 -12.69 14.94 -8.12
N ASN A 59 -11.40 14.88 -7.79
CA ASN A 59 -10.55 16.07 -7.61
C ASN A 59 -9.14 15.81 -8.15
N LEU A 60 -9.03 15.44 -9.41
CA LEU A 60 -7.75 15.16 -10.06
C LEU A 60 -6.87 16.41 -10.12
N SER A 61 -5.57 16.24 -9.92
CA SER A 61 -4.57 17.30 -10.01
C SER A 61 -3.26 16.75 -10.55
N GLN A 62 -2.56 17.56 -11.36
CA GLN A 62 -1.21 17.24 -11.81
C GLN A 62 -0.17 17.44 -10.70
N ASN A 63 -0.52 18.23 -9.68
CA ASN A 63 0.32 18.53 -8.54
C ASN A 63 0.18 17.41 -7.50
N ILE A 64 1.27 16.68 -7.23
CA ILE A 64 1.22 15.53 -6.33
C ILE A 64 0.88 15.92 -4.89
N GLY A 65 1.33 17.09 -4.44
CA GLY A 65 1.01 17.56 -3.08
C GLY A 65 -0.48 17.80 -2.89
N GLU A 66 -1.12 18.43 -3.88
CA GLU A 66 -2.58 18.66 -3.85
C GLU A 66 -3.34 17.35 -3.93
N LEU A 67 -2.92 16.46 -4.82
CA LEU A 67 -3.56 15.13 -4.94
C LEU A 67 -3.42 14.33 -3.65
N GLY A 68 -2.25 14.39 -3.03
CA GLY A 68 -1.99 13.73 -1.74
C GLY A 68 -2.90 14.24 -0.63
N LYS A 69 -3.13 15.55 -0.55
CA LYS A 69 -4.08 16.15 0.42
C LYS A 69 -5.49 15.60 0.22
N THR A 70 -5.91 15.51 -1.03
CA THR A 70 -7.22 14.95 -1.40
C THR A 70 -7.33 13.47 -1.00
N PHE A 71 -6.31 12.68 -1.30
CA PHE A 71 -6.26 11.26 -0.95
C PHE A 71 -6.32 11.06 0.57
N SER A 72 -5.48 11.78 1.30
CA SER A 72 -5.42 11.73 2.76
C SER A 72 -6.77 12.08 3.40
N LYS A 73 -7.42 13.13 2.91
CA LYS A 73 -8.75 13.54 3.36
C LYS A 73 -9.78 12.43 3.15
N GLY A 74 -9.81 11.84 1.96
CA GLY A 74 -10.75 10.76 1.65
C GLY A 74 -10.53 9.53 2.51
N LEU A 75 -9.29 9.17 2.78
CA LEU A 75 -8.96 8.06 3.68
C LEU A 75 -9.43 8.32 5.11
N LEU A 76 -9.18 9.51 5.64
CA LEU A 76 -9.56 9.86 7.01
C LEU A 76 -11.08 9.87 7.17
N MET A 77 -11.80 10.39 6.18
CA MET A 77 -13.27 10.44 6.20
C MET A 77 -13.91 9.05 6.13
N GLY A 78 -13.27 8.13 5.42
CA GLY A 78 -13.79 6.77 5.20
C GLY A 78 -13.14 5.68 6.04
N ALA A 79 -12.25 6.02 6.97
CA ALA A 79 -11.50 5.03 7.75
C ALA A 79 -12.43 4.10 8.55
N ARG A 80 -12.26 2.79 8.38
CA ARG A 80 -13.08 1.75 9.01
C ARG A 80 -12.18 0.72 9.71
N GLY A 81 -12.50 0.44 10.97
CA GLY A 81 -11.80 -0.55 11.76
C GLY A 81 -10.35 -0.18 12.06
N ASN A 82 -9.67 -1.02 12.83
CA ASN A 82 -8.27 -0.82 13.20
C ASN A 82 -7.35 -0.74 11.98
N SER A 83 -7.51 -1.69 11.06
CA SER A 83 -6.68 -1.77 9.85
C SER A 83 -6.90 -0.57 8.92
N GLY A 84 -8.15 -0.11 8.79
CA GLY A 84 -8.46 1.08 7.99
C GLY A 84 -7.88 2.34 8.60
N VAL A 85 -7.94 2.49 9.91
CA VAL A 85 -7.34 3.64 10.61
C VAL A 85 -5.82 3.65 10.43
N ILE A 86 -5.15 2.49 10.58
CA ILE A 86 -3.70 2.39 10.38
C ILE A 86 -3.34 2.70 8.93
N LEU A 87 -4.08 2.16 7.96
CA LEU A 87 -3.88 2.46 6.54
C LEU A 87 -3.98 3.97 6.28
N SER A 88 -4.99 4.63 6.85
CA SER A 88 -5.16 6.07 6.71
C SER A 88 -4.00 6.86 7.31
N GLN A 89 -3.45 6.42 8.45
CA GLN A 89 -2.30 7.08 9.08
C GLN A 89 -1.01 6.89 8.28
N LEU A 90 -0.78 5.71 7.71
CA LEU A 90 0.36 5.45 6.83
C LEU A 90 0.37 6.43 5.65
N PHE A 91 -0.76 6.60 4.98
CA PHE A 91 -0.83 7.50 3.83
C PHE A 91 -0.98 8.97 4.22
N ARG A 92 -1.50 9.26 5.41
CA ARG A 92 -1.47 10.63 5.94
C ARG A 92 -0.02 11.11 6.09
N GLY A 93 0.85 10.30 6.68
CA GLY A 93 2.28 10.64 6.82
C GLY A 93 2.98 10.73 5.47
N PHE A 94 2.69 9.79 4.56
CA PHE A 94 3.20 9.82 3.19
C PHE A 94 2.83 11.14 2.50
N CYS A 95 1.55 11.50 2.51
CA CYS A 95 1.04 12.69 1.83
C CYS A 95 1.51 13.99 2.49
N LYS A 96 1.67 14.01 3.79
CA LYS A 96 2.22 15.16 4.52
C LYS A 96 3.65 15.48 4.07
N ASN A 97 4.46 14.45 3.83
CA ASN A 97 5.84 14.60 3.40
C ASN A 97 5.98 15.25 2.01
N ILE A 98 4.96 15.16 1.18
CA ILE A 98 4.99 15.65 -0.21
C ILE A 98 4.05 16.84 -0.46
N GLU A 99 3.44 17.39 0.57
CA GLU A 99 2.34 18.36 0.42
C GLU A 99 2.72 19.65 -0.32
N GLU A 100 4.00 20.03 -0.29
CA GLU A 100 4.50 21.24 -0.96
C GLU A 100 5.10 20.96 -2.33
N GLU A 101 5.09 19.68 -2.78
CA GLU A 101 5.75 19.29 -4.02
C GLU A 101 4.78 19.24 -5.20
N LYS A 102 5.27 19.59 -6.39
CA LYS A 102 4.52 19.40 -7.66
C LYS A 102 4.70 17.99 -8.17
N GLU A 103 5.91 17.47 -8.06
CA GLU A 103 6.29 16.10 -8.40
C GLU A 103 7.40 15.66 -7.43
N ILE A 104 7.59 14.35 -7.28
CA ILE A 104 8.60 13.83 -6.37
C ILE A 104 9.61 12.95 -7.08
N SER A 105 10.84 12.96 -6.57
CA SER A 105 11.93 12.12 -7.02
C SER A 105 11.86 10.72 -6.39
N VAL A 106 12.74 9.82 -6.84
CA VAL A 106 12.93 8.49 -6.24
C VAL A 106 13.25 8.61 -4.75
N GLN A 107 14.14 9.54 -4.38
CA GLN A 107 14.53 9.80 -3.00
C GLN A 107 13.33 10.22 -2.15
N GLN A 108 12.55 11.19 -2.63
CA GLN A 108 11.35 11.66 -1.92
C GLN A 108 10.28 10.57 -1.81
N PHE A 109 10.20 9.70 -2.80
CA PHE A 109 9.26 8.56 -2.80
C PHE A 109 9.61 7.61 -1.65
N ALA A 110 10.87 7.22 -1.52
CA ALA A 110 11.34 6.37 -0.41
C ALA A 110 11.09 7.05 0.95
N GLU A 111 11.46 8.33 1.07
CA GLU A 111 11.27 9.11 2.31
C GLU A 111 9.79 9.21 2.71
N SER A 112 8.88 9.25 1.73
CA SER A 112 7.44 9.34 1.99
C SER A 112 6.90 8.08 2.65
N PHE A 113 7.38 6.90 2.24
CA PHE A 113 7.02 5.65 2.92
C PHE A 113 7.49 5.64 4.36
N GLN A 114 8.72 6.12 4.60
CA GLN A 114 9.28 6.23 5.95
C GLN A 114 8.48 7.21 6.82
N ALA A 115 8.10 8.36 6.27
CA ALA A 115 7.26 9.34 6.97
C ALA A 115 5.89 8.76 7.35
N GLY A 116 5.32 7.94 6.47
CA GLY A 116 4.07 7.23 6.75
C GLY A 116 4.19 6.27 7.93
N VAL A 117 5.28 5.51 7.97
CA VAL A 117 5.56 4.58 9.08
C VAL A 117 5.67 5.33 10.40
N GLU A 118 6.43 6.41 10.44
CA GLU A 118 6.59 7.23 11.64
C GLU A 118 5.25 7.77 12.14
N THR A 119 4.42 8.25 11.23
CA THR A 119 3.08 8.77 11.57
C THR A 119 2.19 7.67 12.13
N ALA A 120 2.18 6.49 11.52
CA ALA A 120 1.35 5.36 11.97
C ALA A 120 1.78 4.86 13.35
N TYR A 121 3.09 4.72 13.60
CA TYR A 121 3.59 4.30 14.92
C TYR A 121 3.25 5.29 16.02
N LYS A 122 3.28 6.59 15.73
CA LYS A 122 2.88 7.62 16.71
C LYS A 122 1.37 7.60 17.01
N ALA A 123 0.57 7.20 16.03
CA ALA A 123 -0.89 7.18 16.16
C ALA A 123 -1.40 5.97 16.96
N VAL A 124 -0.61 4.91 17.06
CA VAL A 124 -0.98 3.67 17.76
C VAL A 124 -0.38 3.69 19.16
N MET A 125 -1.22 3.56 20.19
CA MET A 125 -0.75 3.61 21.59
C MET A 125 0.20 2.48 21.95
N LYS A 126 -0.08 1.26 21.47
CA LYS A 126 0.75 0.08 21.71
C LYS A 126 1.00 -0.65 20.40
N PRO A 127 2.02 -0.25 19.62
CA PRO A 127 2.36 -0.96 18.40
C PRO A 127 2.70 -2.43 18.68
N VAL A 128 2.13 -3.33 17.88
CA VAL A 128 2.37 -4.78 18.00
C VAL A 128 3.14 -5.24 16.77
N GLU A 129 4.25 -5.94 17.01
CA GLU A 129 5.05 -6.50 15.92
C GLU A 129 4.39 -7.78 15.37
N GLY A 130 4.62 -8.06 14.09
CA GLY A 130 3.94 -9.14 13.37
C GLY A 130 2.62 -8.71 12.75
N THR A 131 2.40 -7.40 12.58
CA THR A 131 1.18 -6.81 12.03
C THR A 131 1.49 -5.96 10.78
N ILE A 132 0.47 -5.31 10.25
CA ILE A 132 0.59 -4.32 9.16
C ILE A 132 1.69 -3.28 9.44
N LEU A 133 1.87 -2.89 10.70
CA LEU A 133 2.91 -1.93 11.10
C LEU A 133 4.32 -2.47 10.81
N THR A 134 4.56 -3.74 11.10
CA THR A 134 5.85 -4.39 10.83
C THR A 134 6.13 -4.46 9.33
N VAL A 135 5.12 -4.86 8.55
CA VAL A 135 5.24 -4.94 7.08
C VAL A 135 5.56 -3.55 6.50
N ALA A 136 4.83 -2.52 6.94
CA ALA A 136 5.08 -1.14 6.52
C ALA A 136 6.49 -0.67 6.87
N LYS A 137 6.94 -0.95 8.10
CA LYS A 137 8.25 -0.56 8.61
C LYS A 137 9.38 -1.22 7.80
N ASP A 138 9.30 -2.53 7.61
CA ASP A 138 10.32 -3.29 6.90
C ASP A 138 10.39 -2.88 5.42
N ALA A 139 9.25 -2.64 4.80
CA ALA A 139 9.17 -2.16 3.42
C ALA A 139 9.81 -0.77 3.26
N ALA A 140 9.49 0.16 4.14
CA ALA A 140 10.05 1.52 4.11
C ALA A 140 11.56 1.51 4.35
N LYS A 141 12.02 0.69 5.29
CA LYS A 141 13.47 0.54 5.56
C LYS A 141 14.20 0.02 4.33
N ALA A 142 13.66 -1.00 3.67
CA ALA A 142 14.25 -1.57 2.46
C ALA A 142 14.32 -0.53 1.33
N ALA A 143 13.28 0.29 1.16
CA ALA A 143 13.28 1.37 0.17
C ALA A 143 14.37 2.40 0.47
N MET A 144 14.50 2.84 1.73
CA MET A 144 15.53 3.80 2.14
C MET A 144 16.94 3.25 1.94
N ASP A 145 17.15 1.96 2.24
CA ASP A 145 18.46 1.31 2.07
C ASP A 145 18.81 1.11 0.59
N TYR A 146 17.82 1.03 -0.29
CA TYR A 146 18.01 0.74 -1.72
C TYR A 146 18.01 1.98 -2.61
N VAL A 147 17.55 3.12 -2.11
CA VAL A 147 17.28 4.32 -2.92
C VAL A 147 18.47 4.77 -3.78
N ASP A 148 19.68 4.67 -3.27
CA ASP A 148 20.91 5.08 -4.00
C ASP A 148 21.24 4.13 -5.16
N GLN A 149 20.73 2.91 -5.14
CA GLN A 149 20.93 1.88 -6.17
C GLN A 149 19.78 1.79 -7.13
N ALA A 150 18.63 2.40 -6.79
CA ALA A 150 17.40 2.30 -7.59
C ALA A 150 17.58 3.02 -8.95
N GLU A 151 17.23 2.33 -10.03
CA GLU A 151 17.29 2.90 -11.38
C GLU A 151 16.19 3.95 -11.59
N ASP A 152 15.02 3.74 -11.01
CA ASP A 152 13.86 4.63 -11.10
C ASP A 152 12.82 4.30 -10.01
N CYS A 153 11.65 4.95 -10.08
CA CYS A 153 10.58 4.71 -9.12
C CYS A 153 9.98 3.30 -9.22
N VAL A 154 9.94 2.72 -10.42
CA VAL A 154 9.45 1.35 -10.63
C VAL A 154 10.37 0.35 -9.95
N ASP A 155 11.67 0.50 -10.14
CA ASP A 155 12.70 -0.36 -9.50
C ASP A 155 12.62 -0.26 -7.97
N LEU A 156 12.52 0.97 -7.44
CA LEU A 156 12.36 1.18 -6.00
C LEU A 156 11.11 0.48 -5.45
N MET A 157 9.98 0.66 -6.15
CA MET A 157 8.70 0.07 -5.71
C MET A 157 8.74 -1.47 -5.76
N ALA A 158 9.35 -2.05 -6.79
CA ALA A 158 9.52 -3.49 -6.89
C ALA A 158 10.35 -4.04 -5.72
N HIS A 159 11.41 -3.36 -5.35
CA HIS A 159 12.27 -3.73 -4.22
C HIS A 159 11.51 -3.62 -2.89
N LEU A 160 10.75 -2.54 -2.71
CA LEU A 160 9.89 -2.34 -1.53
C LEU A 160 8.86 -3.46 -1.39
N ILE A 161 8.22 -3.87 -2.48
CA ILE A 161 7.23 -4.95 -2.50
C ILE A 161 7.88 -6.29 -2.10
N GLU A 162 9.06 -6.58 -2.62
CA GLU A 162 9.80 -7.80 -2.26
C GLU A 162 10.05 -7.85 -0.75
N ALA A 163 10.52 -6.76 -0.17
CA ALA A 163 10.73 -6.65 1.27
C ALA A 163 9.44 -6.76 2.07
N ALA A 164 8.36 -6.15 1.59
CA ALA A 164 7.04 -6.26 2.22
C ALA A 164 6.53 -7.71 2.21
N SER A 165 6.73 -8.42 1.11
CA SER A 165 6.35 -9.83 0.98
C SER A 165 7.11 -10.72 1.95
N GLU A 166 8.42 -10.53 2.07
CA GLU A 166 9.25 -11.26 3.03
C GLU A 166 8.84 -10.97 4.48
N SER A 167 8.59 -9.71 4.79
CA SER A 167 8.12 -9.28 6.10
C SER A 167 6.77 -9.89 6.45
N LEU A 168 5.85 -9.93 5.49
CA LEU A 168 4.53 -10.56 5.65
C LEU A 168 4.67 -12.05 5.99
N ASP A 169 5.50 -12.77 5.25
CA ASP A 169 5.74 -14.20 5.46
C ASP A 169 6.34 -14.47 6.85
N ASN A 170 7.06 -13.50 7.43
CA ASN A 170 7.67 -13.60 8.74
C ASN A 170 6.73 -13.21 9.89
N THR A 171 5.56 -12.63 9.62
CA THR A 171 4.65 -12.18 10.70
C THR A 171 4.26 -13.30 11.68
N PRO A 172 4.07 -14.57 11.26
CA PRO A 172 3.78 -15.65 12.23
C PRO A 172 4.90 -15.90 13.23
N ASN A 173 6.14 -15.55 12.90
CA ASN A 173 7.28 -15.69 13.80
C ASN A 173 7.32 -14.58 14.86
N LEU A 174 6.59 -13.49 14.65
CA LEU A 174 6.55 -12.32 15.53
C LEU A 174 5.27 -12.26 16.38
N LEU A 175 4.18 -12.85 15.89
CA LEU A 175 2.89 -12.83 16.58
C LEU A 175 2.35 -14.26 16.68
N ALA A 176 2.41 -14.81 17.89
CA ALA A 176 2.16 -16.24 18.17
C ALA A 176 0.81 -16.75 17.67
N VAL A 177 -0.26 -15.95 17.76
CA VAL A 177 -1.60 -16.35 17.31
C VAL A 177 -1.62 -16.67 15.81
N LEU A 178 -0.84 -15.96 14.99
CA LEU A 178 -0.74 -16.22 13.56
C LEU A 178 -0.11 -17.58 13.29
N LYS A 179 0.92 -17.92 14.04
CA LYS A 179 1.62 -19.21 13.93
C LYS A 179 0.70 -20.36 14.37
N GLU A 180 -0.04 -20.18 15.45
CA GLU A 180 -0.98 -21.18 15.96
C GLU A 180 -2.07 -21.52 14.94
N VAL A 181 -2.60 -20.50 14.25
CA VAL A 181 -3.64 -20.67 13.22
C VAL A 181 -3.05 -21.07 11.87
N GLY A 182 -1.78 -20.72 11.60
CA GLY A 182 -1.12 -21.02 10.34
C GLY A 182 -1.42 -20.01 9.24
N VAL A 183 -1.54 -18.73 9.59
CA VAL A 183 -1.82 -17.63 8.65
C VAL A 183 -0.78 -16.52 8.80
N VAL A 184 -0.69 -15.65 7.78
CA VAL A 184 0.05 -14.39 7.86
C VAL A 184 -0.90 -13.28 8.32
N ASP A 185 -0.35 -12.12 8.72
CA ASP A 185 -1.17 -10.99 9.17
C ASP A 185 -2.07 -10.47 8.07
N SER A 186 -3.37 -10.39 8.34
CA SER A 186 -4.39 -9.95 7.36
C SER A 186 -4.17 -8.50 6.93
N GLY A 187 -3.92 -7.58 7.87
CA GLY A 187 -3.64 -6.18 7.57
C GLY A 187 -2.39 -6.01 6.73
N GLY A 188 -1.34 -6.77 7.04
CA GLY A 188 -0.10 -6.80 6.25
C GLY A 188 -0.34 -7.30 4.83
N LYS A 189 -1.16 -8.32 4.66
CA LYS A 189 -1.55 -8.82 3.32
C LYS A 189 -2.30 -7.73 2.54
N GLY A 190 -3.24 -7.05 3.19
CA GLY A 190 -3.97 -5.94 2.56
C GLY A 190 -3.04 -4.82 2.10
N LEU A 191 -2.06 -4.45 2.93
CA LEU A 191 -1.07 -3.43 2.57
C LEU A 191 -0.23 -3.87 1.37
N LEU A 192 0.21 -5.13 1.33
CA LEU A 192 0.94 -5.68 0.20
C LEU A 192 0.12 -5.58 -1.08
N CYS A 193 -1.18 -5.87 -1.03
CA CYS A 193 -2.08 -5.73 -2.18
C CYS A 193 -2.13 -4.29 -2.70
N VAL A 194 -2.16 -3.30 -1.81
CA VAL A 194 -2.12 -1.87 -2.18
C VAL A 194 -0.80 -1.54 -2.87
N TYR A 195 0.32 -1.98 -2.31
CA TYR A 195 1.65 -1.73 -2.89
C TYR A 195 1.81 -2.37 -4.26
N GLU A 196 1.34 -3.60 -4.43
CA GLU A 196 1.36 -4.28 -5.73
C GLU A 196 0.52 -3.51 -6.77
N GLY A 197 -0.61 -2.96 -6.37
CA GLY A 197 -1.42 -2.09 -7.22
C GLY A 197 -0.70 -0.78 -7.57
N PHE A 198 0.03 -0.19 -6.63
CA PHE A 198 0.87 0.99 -6.89
C PHE A 198 1.88 0.71 -7.99
N LEU A 199 2.52 -0.45 -7.96
CA LEU A 199 3.47 -0.85 -9.01
C LEU A 199 2.79 -0.95 -10.37
N LYS A 200 1.60 -1.52 -10.44
CA LYS A 200 0.81 -1.59 -11.67
C LYS A 200 0.54 -0.19 -12.21
N GLY A 201 0.14 0.74 -11.35
CA GLY A 201 -0.11 2.14 -11.72
C GLY A 201 1.15 2.85 -12.22
N LEU A 202 2.30 2.61 -11.60
CA LEU A 202 3.59 3.16 -12.02
C LEU A 202 3.99 2.68 -13.43
N LYS A 203 3.73 1.41 -13.73
CA LYS A 203 4.06 0.83 -15.04
C LYS A 203 3.15 1.33 -16.16
N GLY A 204 1.97 1.86 -15.80
CA GLY A 204 1.02 2.42 -16.76
C GLY A 204 0.04 1.39 -17.34
N PRO A 205 -1.00 1.86 -18.07
CA PRO A 205 -2.08 1.00 -18.59
C PRO A 205 -1.62 -0.15 -19.49
N GLY A 206 -0.60 0.07 -20.31
CA GLY A 206 -0.05 -0.96 -21.19
C GLY A 206 0.55 -2.14 -20.42
N ALA A 207 1.24 -1.88 -19.31
CA ALA A 207 1.83 -2.92 -18.48
C ALA A 207 0.77 -3.68 -17.68
N VAL A 208 -0.29 -3.01 -17.24
CA VAL A 208 -1.44 -3.64 -16.57
C VAL A 208 -2.15 -4.60 -17.53
N ALA A 209 -2.42 -4.16 -18.77
CA ALA A 209 -3.02 -4.98 -19.80
C ALA A 209 -2.16 -6.19 -20.15
N TYR A 210 -0.86 -6.01 -20.23
CA TYR A 210 0.09 -7.07 -20.51
C TYR A 210 0.14 -8.12 -19.37
N ALA A 211 0.07 -7.69 -18.14
CA ALA A 211 0.07 -8.57 -16.97
C ALA A 211 -1.17 -9.48 -16.94
N CYS A 212 -2.28 -9.08 -17.55
CA CYS A 212 -3.49 -9.90 -17.65
C CYS A 212 -3.42 -10.93 -18.79
N ASN A 213 -2.55 -10.74 -19.78
CA ASN A 213 -2.45 -11.59 -20.96
C ASN A 213 -1.89 -13.01 -20.72
N PRO A 214 -0.91 -13.23 -19.85
CA PRO A 214 -0.34 -14.57 -19.67
C PRO A 214 -1.35 -15.63 -19.21
N SER A 215 -2.36 -15.24 -18.46
CA SER A 215 -3.39 -16.16 -17.98
C SER A 215 -4.35 -16.61 -19.09
N THR A 216 -4.54 -15.78 -20.12
CA THR A 216 -5.36 -16.13 -21.28
C THR A 216 -4.62 -17.01 -22.29
N LEU A 217 -3.31 -16.85 -22.39
CA LEU A 217 -2.50 -17.63 -23.32
C LEU A 217 -2.24 -19.05 -22.82
N GLY A 218 -2.22 -19.24 -21.50
CA GLY A 218 -2.07 -20.57 -20.90
C GLY A 218 -3.29 -21.48 -21.06
N GLY A 219 -4.44 -20.92 -21.40
CA GLY A 219 -5.65 -21.69 -21.65
C GLY A 219 -5.83 -22.23 -23.07
N GLN A 220 -4.96 -21.84 -24.00
CA GLN A 220 -5.06 -22.24 -25.41
C GLN A 220 -4.01 -23.25 -25.85
N GLY A 221 -3.17 -23.69 -24.92
CA GLY A 221 -2.12 -24.70 -25.20
C GLY A 221 -2.56 -26.13 -24.90
N GLY A 222 -3.84 -26.40 -25.04
CA GLY A 222 -4.35 -27.74 -24.92
C GLY A 222 -4.67 -28.38 -26.27
#